data_da94da286f02be1aa82a2d7609d87229
#
_entry.id   da94da286f02be1aa82a2d7609d87229
#
_cell.length_a   1.000
_cell.length_b   1.000
_cell.length_c   1.000
_cell.angle_alpha   90.00
_cell.angle_beta   90.00
_cell.angle_gamma   90.00
#
_symmetry.space_group_name_H-M   'P 1'
#
loop_
_entity.id
_entity.type
_entity.pdbx_description
1 polymer ?
#
loop_
_entity_poly.entity_id
_entity_poly.type
_entity_poly.pdbx_seq_one_letter_code
_entity_poly.pdbx_strand_id
1 'polypeptide(L)'
;MVLIGRPLGMHTPFLFPDQTGRDHAHTRYTRILDSHRSAYTVFSGMSHRGYSQGHHNDIALFTGAPPEGIRLNDIRNTISLDQEVASHIGRETRFGSLILGGTLYSWNRRGVRVPATHFANSVFRQLFIQGTPEEIAREIRRLQDGQSILDDLRAQARTLSANLGPADRQRLDLLLTSIREAEQRLQQDEAWINRPKPRVNVPQPTQIVGPGQLLERSRQWYDVVHLALQTDSTRVISLSLDSQERPIIDGVTLGHHDASHHGQDGTKIEQLAMIEEAELRAFNGFLNKLKESREGNETLLDRVMVMYTSNLSNASAHSVDNLPILLAGGGFRHQGHVAFDRRNNRPMSNLFLRMLHQMGIESRTFGTSTGAVSEV
;
A
#
# COMPACT_ATOMS: atom_id res chain seq x y z
N MET A 1 7.35 6.28 -1.71
CA MET A 1 6.69 5.48 -0.65
C MET A 1 6.01 4.27 -1.27
N VAL A 2 6.21 3.08 -0.69
CA VAL A 2 5.54 1.84 -1.09
C VAL A 2 4.86 1.24 0.15
N LEU A 3 3.57 1.02 0.08
CA LEU A 3 2.78 0.35 1.10
C LEU A 3 2.39 -1.03 0.59
N ILE A 4 2.80 -2.09 1.27
CA ILE A 4 2.54 -3.46 0.91
C ILE A 4 1.65 -4.08 1.99
N GLY A 5 0.43 -4.42 1.61
CA GLY A 5 -0.51 -5.14 2.43
C GLY A 5 -0.59 -6.61 2.01
N ARG A 6 -0.33 -7.51 2.94
CA ARG A 6 -0.65 -8.93 2.76
C ARG A 6 -1.86 -9.29 3.63
N PRO A 7 -2.82 -10.00 3.12
CA PRO A 7 -3.91 -10.52 3.95
C PRO A 7 -3.45 -11.73 4.77
N LEU A 8 -4.32 -12.20 5.67
CA LEU A 8 -4.16 -13.43 6.46
C LEU A 8 -3.12 -13.40 7.60
N GLY A 9 -2.66 -12.23 8.01
CA GLY A 9 -1.72 -12.14 9.13
C GLY A 9 -0.33 -12.69 8.81
N MET A 10 0.43 -12.94 9.85
CA MET A 10 1.70 -13.67 9.84
C MET A 10 1.82 -14.50 11.12
N HIS A 11 2.63 -15.54 11.08
CA HIS A 11 3.02 -16.23 12.30
C HIS A 11 4.04 -15.38 13.08
N THR A 12 3.52 -14.40 13.83
CA THR A 12 4.32 -13.36 14.50
C THR A 12 5.39 -13.86 15.47
N PRO A 13 5.29 -15.06 16.11
CA PRO A 13 6.40 -15.63 16.88
C PRO A 13 7.68 -15.86 16.06
N PHE A 14 7.56 -16.04 14.73
CA PHE A 14 8.71 -16.16 13.83
C PHE A 14 9.18 -14.81 13.26
N LEU A 15 8.42 -13.73 13.45
CA LEU A 15 8.78 -12.39 13.01
C LEU A 15 9.41 -11.55 14.13
N PHE A 16 8.78 -11.51 15.30
CA PHE A 16 9.18 -10.58 16.36
C PHE A 16 10.37 -11.12 17.17
N PRO A 17 11.52 -10.42 17.17
CA PRO A 17 12.61 -10.74 18.07
C PRO A 17 12.20 -10.58 19.55
N ASP A 18 12.81 -11.36 20.44
CA ASP A 18 12.63 -11.21 21.89
C ASP A 18 13.31 -9.93 22.43
N GLN A 19 14.38 -9.52 21.77
CA GLN A 19 15.16 -8.34 22.15
C GLN A 19 14.88 -7.17 21.21
N THR A 20 14.90 -5.96 21.75
CA THR A 20 14.83 -4.70 20.99
C THR A 20 16.19 -4.25 20.50
N GLY A 21 16.20 -3.29 19.57
CA GLY A 21 17.44 -2.69 19.04
C GLY A 21 17.97 -3.42 17.81
N ARG A 22 19.15 -2.97 17.35
CA ARG A 22 19.78 -3.47 16.12
C ARG A 22 20.41 -4.85 16.28
N ASP A 23 20.87 -5.18 17.49
CA ASP A 23 21.66 -6.38 17.78
C ASP A 23 20.80 -7.56 18.26
N HIS A 24 19.48 -7.51 18.01
CA HIS A 24 18.59 -8.63 18.36
C HIS A 24 19.02 -9.93 17.68
N ALA A 25 18.80 -11.07 18.34
CA ALA A 25 18.97 -12.37 17.70
C ALA A 25 18.02 -12.52 16.50
N HIS A 26 18.49 -13.19 15.46
CA HIS A 26 17.64 -13.48 14.31
C HIS A 26 16.49 -14.40 14.69
N THR A 27 15.29 -14.00 14.29
CA THR A 27 14.17 -14.92 14.21
C THR A 27 14.22 -15.69 12.88
N ARG A 28 13.32 -16.64 12.70
CA ARG A 28 13.18 -17.40 11.46
C ARG A 28 12.99 -16.46 10.26
N TYR A 29 12.18 -15.39 10.39
CA TYR A 29 11.88 -14.47 9.31
C TYR A 29 12.90 -13.34 9.16
N THR A 30 13.40 -12.77 10.24
CA THR A 30 14.39 -11.68 10.14
C THR A 30 15.72 -12.15 9.58
N ARG A 31 16.05 -13.44 9.68
CA ARG A 31 17.23 -14.03 9.02
C ARG A 31 17.20 -13.89 7.50
N ILE A 32 16.01 -13.94 6.89
CA ILE A 32 15.84 -13.77 5.43
C ILE A 32 16.23 -12.37 5.00
N LEU A 33 16.06 -11.39 5.89
CA LEU A 33 16.30 -9.96 5.63
C LEU A 33 17.66 -9.47 6.17
N ASP A 34 18.56 -10.37 6.54
CA ASP A 34 19.83 -10.02 7.20
C ASP A 34 20.69 -9.06 6.39
N SER A 35 20.72 -9.19 5.06
CA SER A 35 21.44 -8.28 4.15
C SER A 35 20.95 -6.82 4.22
N HIS A 36 19.80 -6.58 4.84
CA HIS A 36 19.18 -5.27 5.03
C HIS A 36 19.04 -4.87 6.50
N ARG A 37 19.71 -5.56 7.42
CA ARG A 37 19.55 -5.38 8.87
C ARG A 37 19.67 -3.93 9.35
N SER A 38 20.54 -3.14 8.74
CA SER A 38 20.70 -1.72 9.05
C SER A 38 19.65 -0.80 8.40
N ALA A 39 18.85 -1.35 7.48
CA ALA A 39 17.92 -0.60 6.66
C ALA A 39 16.45 -0.96 6.89
N TYR A 40 16.14 -1.68 7.98
CA TYR A 40 14.74 -1.93 8.37
C TYR A 40 14.52 -1.83 9.88
N THR A 41 13.26 -1.67 10.24
CA THR A 41 12.74 -1.78 11.62
C THR A 41 11.49 -2.64 11.62
N VAL A 42 11.46 -3.67 12.46
CA VAL A 42 10.25 -4.41 12.81
C VAL A 42 9.61 -3.74 14.02
N PHE A 43 8.30 -3.54 13.99
CA PHE A 43 7.55 -2.99 15.11
C PHE A 43 6.63 -4.05 15.70
N SER A 44 6.66 -4.20 17.03
CA SER A 44 5.68 -4.99 17.78
C SER A 44 4.91 -4.10 18.76
N GLY A 45 3.71 -4.53 19.17
CA GLY A 45 2.85 -3.75 20.06
C GLY A 45 2.18 -2.54 19.38
N MET A 46 1.91 -2.65 18.06
CA MET A 46 1.12 -1.67 17.32
C MET A 46 -0.10 -2.32 16.67
N SER A 47 -1.22 -1.59 16.59
CA SER A 47 -2.47 -2.05 15.96
C SER A 47 -3.37 -0.88 15.55
N HIS A 48 -4.43 -1.19 14.82
CA HIS A 48 -5.59 -0.31 14.72
C HIS A 48 -6.53 -0.63 15.87
N ARG A 49 -6.51 0.22 16.91
CA ARG A 49 -7.22 -0.03 18.17
C ARG A 49 -8.75 -0.04 17.98
N GLY A 50 -9.41 -1.00 18.65
CA GLY A 50 -10.86 -1.12 18.63
C GLY A 50 -11.43 -1.85 17.42
N TYR A 51 -10.62 -2.34 16.50
CA TYR A 51 -11.10 -3.17 15.40
C TYR A 51 -11.37 -4.59 15.87
N SER A 52 -12.40 -5.22 15.30
CA SER A 52 -12.86 -6.55 15.74
C SER A 52 -13.47 -7.39 14.62
N GLN A 53 -13.35 -6.97 13.36
CA GLN A 53 -14.06 -7.61 12.26
C GLN A 53 -13.24 -8.65 11.48
N GLY A 54 -12.16 -9.16 12.09
CA GLY A 54 -11.34 -10.22 11.50
C GLY A 54 -10.75 -9.79 10.14
N HIS A 55 -10.97 -10.59 9.12
CA HIS A 55 -10.41 -10.32 7.77
C HIS A 55 -10.85 -8.98 7.18
N HIS A 56 -12.05 -8.47 7.53
CA HIS A 56 -12.58 -7.22 6.97
C HIS A 56 -11.87 -5.95 7.48
N ASN A 57 -10.95 -6.07 8.44
CA ASN A 57 -10.13 -4.93 8.87
C ASN A 57 -9.13 -4.47 7.80
N ASP A 58 -8.96 -5.23 6.73
CA ASP A 58 -8.13 -4.86 5.57
C ASP A 58 -8.58 -3.54 4.93
N ILE A 59 -9.88 -3.24 4.94
CA ILE A 59 -10.44 -1.98 4.40
C ILE A 59 -9.89 -0.72 5.06
N ALA A 60 -9.36 -0.84 6.27
CA ALA A 60 -8.82 0.27 7.04
C ALA A 60 -7.30 0.19 7.25
N LEU A 61 -6.64 -0.78 6.61
CA LEU A 61 -5.22 -1.07 6.85
C LEU A 61 -4.34 0.16 6.69
N PHE A 62 -4.56 0.98 5.66
CA PHE A 62 -3.78 2.19 5.40
C PHE A 62 -4.53 3.50 5.67
N THR A 63 -5.76 3.44 6.22
CA THR A 63 -6.48 4.65 6.62
C THR A 63 -6.32 4.94 8.11
N GLY A 64 -6.25 3.89 8.94
CA GLY A 64 -6.32 4.03 10.39
C GLY A 64 -7.56 4.77 10.84
N ALA A 65 -8.68 4.65 10.11
CA ALA A 65 -9.94 5.30 10.41
C ALA A 65 -10.45 4.89 11.80
N PRO A 66 -11.30 5.69 12.47
CA PRO A 66 -11.95 5.26 13.71
C PRO A 66 -12.77 3.99 13.52
N PRO A 67 -12.73 3.03 14.48
CA PRO A 67 -13.39 1.72 14.33
C PRO A 67 -14.91 1.81 14.17
N GLU A 68 -15.54 2.87 14.66
CA GLU A 68 -16.97 3.13 14.49
C GLU A 68 -17.36 3.36 13.02
N GLY A 69 -16.41 3.85 12.21
CA GLY A 69 -16.57 4.06 10.77
C GLY A 69 -16.28 2.81 9.93
N ILE A 70 -15.77 1.72 10.53
CA ILE A 70 -15.34 0.52 9.80
C ILE A 70 -16.29 -0.65 10.12
N ARG A 71 -17.58 -0.45 9.93
CA ARG A 71 -18.57 -1.51 10.08
C ARG A 71 -18.99 -2.05 8.72
N LEU A 72 -19.12 -3.36 8.58
CA LEU A 72 -19.45 -4.04 7.32
C LEU A 72 -20.66 -3.44 6.59
N ASN A 73 -21.68 -3.02 7.34
CA ASN A 73 -22.93 -2.51 6.77
C ASN A 73 -23.00 -0.97 6.68
N ASP A 74 -21.98 -0.26 7.19
CA ASP A 74 -21.92 1.21 7.18
C ASP A 74 -20.46 1.65 7.21
N ILE A 75 -19.78 1.54 6.05
CA ILE A 75 -18.38 1.90 5.92
C ILE A 75 -18.28 3.40 5.74
N ARG A 76 -17.72 4.10 6.74
CA ARG A 76 -17.36 5.52 6.72
C ARG A 76 -15.85 5.68 6.83
N ASN A 77 -15.16 5.20 5.82
CA ASN A 77 -13.70 5.25 5.81
C ASN A 77 -13.18 6.67 5.60
N THR A 78 -11.89 6.85 5.83
CA THR A 78 -11.19 8.12 5.66
C THR A 78 -10.09 7.96 4.60
N ILE A 79 -9.38 9.04 4.30
CA ILE A 79 -8.27 8.98 3.34
C ILE A 79 -7.19 8.00 3.78
N SER A 80 -6.67 7.22 2.85
CA SER A 80 -5.53 6.33 3.10
C SER A 80 -4.19 7.08 2.99
N LEU A 81 -3.16 6.54 3.63
CA LEU A 81 -1.83 7.14 3.68
C LEU A 81 -1.24 7.41 2.30
N ASP A 82 -1.38 6.46 1.36
CA ASP A 82 -0.94 6.63 -0.03
C ASP A 82 -1.66 7.79 -0.73
N GLN A 83 -2.97 7.92 -0.52
CA GLN A 83 -3.75 9.00 -1.14
C GLN A 83 -3.50 10.35 -0.46
N GLU A 84 -3.23 10.39 0.85
CA GLU A 84 -2.79 11.60 1.52
C GLU A 84 -1.47 12.10 0.94
N VAL A 85 -0.46 11.23 0.83
CA VAL A 85 0.82 11.58 0.21
C VAL A 85 0.64 11.98 -1.25
N ALA A 86 -0.14 11.24 -2.04
CA ALA A 86 -0.41 11.57 -3.44
C ALA A 86 -1.08 12.94 -3.61
N SER A 87 -1.89 13.39 -2.66
CA SER A 87 -2.50 14.72 -2.69
C SER A 87 -1.48 15.87 -2.59
N HIS A 88 -0.32 15.61 -1.99
CA HIS A 88 0.77 16.59 -1.84
C HIS A 88 1.78 16.54 -3.00
N ILE A 89 2.26 15.36 -3.37
CA ILE A 89 3.38 15.22 -4.32
C ILE A 89 2.98 14.55 -5.64
N GLY A 90 1.77 14.07 -5.79
CA GLY A 90 1.35 13.27 -6.94
C GLY A 90 1.37 14.02 -8.28
N ARG A 91 1.45 15.36 -8.27
CA ARG A 91 1.55 16.17 -9.49
C ARG A 91 2.95 16.19 -10.10
N GLU A 92 3.95 15.77 -9.37
CA GLU A 92 5.36 15.79 -9.81
C GLU A 92 5.69 14.65 -10.78
N THR A 93 4.86 13.61 -10.82
CA THR A 93 5.06 12.41 -11.63
C THR A 93 3.89 12.14 -12.57
N ARG A 94 4.12 11.28 -13.58
CA ARG A 94 3.08 10.91 -14.56
C ARG A 94 1.85 10.29 -13.89
N PHE A 95 2.06 9.46 -12.88
CA PHE A 95 1.01 8.85 -12.08
C PHE A 95 1.13 9.34 -10.65
N GLY A 96 0.13 10.06 -10.16
CA GLY A 96 0.12 10.60 -8.80
C GLY A 96 0.22 9.51 -7.72
N SER A 97 -0.36 8.34 -8.00
CA SER A 97 -0.20 7.10 -7.24
C SER A 97 -0.52 5.89 -8.12
N LEU A 98 0.03 4.73 -7.78
CA LEU A 98 -0.36 3.43 -8.34
C LEU A 98 -0.97 2.55 -7.25
N ILE A 99 -2.19 2.10 -7.50
CA ILE A 99 -2.89 1.14 -6.63
C ILE A 99 -2.92 -0.20 -7.36
N LEU A 100 -2.29 -1.22 -6.77
CA LEU A 100 -1.91 -2.45 -7.42
C LEU A 100 -2.44 -3.68 -6.68
N GLY A 101 -2.80 -4.72 -7.42
CA GLY A 101 -3.26 -5.99 -6.86
C GLY A 101 -4.73 -5.98 -6.46
N GLY A 102 -5.07 -6.58 -5.31
CA GLY A 102 -6.42 -6.52 -4.72
C GLY A 102 -6.77 -5.11 -4.25
N THR A 103 -8.02 -4.79 -4.05
CA THR A 103 -8.50 -3.41 -4.07
C THR A 103 -8.93 -2.80 -2.76
N LEU A 104 -8.47 -3.24 -1.62
CA LEU A 104 -9.14 -2.83 -0.38
C LEU A 104 -8.49 -1.68 0.37
N TYR A 105 -7.25 -1.28 0.04
CA TYR A 105 -6.43 -0.47 0.94
C TYR A 105 -6.47 1.03 0.67
N SER A 106 -6.75 1.45 -0.57
CA SER A 106 -6.66 2.87 -0.96
C SER A 106 -8.02 3.55 -1.02
N TRP A 107 -8.14 4.68 -0.32
CA TRP A 107 -9.37 5.43 -0.13
C TRP A 107 -9.10 6.92 -0.29
N ASN A 108 -9.96 7.62 -1.00
CA ASN A 108 -9.88 9.08 -1.11
C ASN A 108 -10.38 9.77 0.17
N ARG A 109 -10.24 11.08 0.25
CA ARG A 109 -10.63 11.91 1.41
C ARG A 109 -12.11 11.81 1.79
N ARG A 110 -12.96 11.28 0.93
CA ARG A 110 -14.41 11.08 1.15
C ARG A 110 -14.77 9.69 1.57
N GLY A 111 -13.79 8.83 1.81
CA GLY A 111 -14.03 7.43 2.12
C GLY A 111 -14.58 6.65 0.92
N VAL A 112 -14.26 7.07 -0.30
CA VAL A 112 -14.54 6.30 -1.52
C VAL A 112 -13.28 5.54 -1.90
N ARG A 113 -13.45 4.25 -2.21
CA ARG A 113 -12.36 3.38 -2.63
C ARG A 113 -11.76 3.83 -3.96
N VAL A 114 -10.44 3.88 -4.03
CA VAL A 114 -9.72 4.16 -5.27
C VAL A 114 -9.52 2.84 -6.02
N PRO A 115 -9.91 2.75 -7.30
CA PRO A 115 -9.74 1.53 -8.09
C PRO A 115 -8.29 1.11 -8.22
N ALA A 116 -8.04 -0.20 -8.22
CA ALA A 116 -6.72 -0.78 -8.41
C ALA A 116 -6.57 -1.43 -9.80
N THR A 117 -5.33 -1.60 -10.22
CA THR A 117 -4.99 -2.43 -11.38
C THR A 117 -4.57 -3.82 -10.90
N HIS A 118 -5.24 -4.85 -11.42
CA HIS A 118 -5.13 -6.22 -10.92
C HIS A 118 -4.00 -7.05 -11.53
N PHE A 119 -3.39 -6.59 -12.63
CA PHE A 119 -2.39 -7.37 -13.36
C PHE A 119 -1.13 -6.55 -13.63
N ALA A 120 0.03 -7.10 -13.29
CA ALA A 120 1.33 -6.45 -13.46
C ALA A 120 1.65 -6.12 -14.93
N ASN A 121 1.26 -6.98 -15.87
CA ASN A 121 1.43 -6.73 -17.30
C ASN A 121 0.63 -5.53 -17.81
N SER A 122 -0.55 -5.28 -17.23
CA SER A 122 -1.38 -4.12 -17.57
C SER A 122 -0.73 -2.83 -17.06
N VAL A 123 -0.19 -2.84 -15.84
CA VAL A 123 0.56 -1.72 -15.28
C VAL A 123 1.82 -1.45 -16.09
N PHE A 124 2.58 -2.49 -16.44
CA PHE A 124 3.76 -2.36 -17.29
C PHE A 124 3.42 -1.67 -18.63
N ARG A 125 2.34 -2.11 -19.29
CA ARG A 125 1.86 -1.48 -20.53
C ARG A 125 1.50 -0.01 -20.30
N GLN A 126 0.79 0.29 -19.23
CA GLN A 126 0.42 1.66 -18.88
C GLN A 126 1.64 2.56 -18.67
N LEU A 127 2.68 2.06 -18.02
CA LEU A 127 3.89 2.81 -17.67
C LEU A 127 4.84 3.00 -18.85
N PHE A 128 5.08 1.95 -19.66
CA PHE A 128 6.25 1.85 -20.54
C PHE A 128 5.94 1.67 -22.02
N ILE A 129 4.73 1.21 -22.38
CA ILE A 129 4.39 1.01 -23.78
C ILE A 129 3.69 2.26 -24.33
N GLN A 130 4.31 2.89 -25.31
CA GLN A 130 3.70 4.02 -26.00
C GLN A 130 2.49 3.55 -26.80
N GLY A 131 1.36 4.23 -26.68
CA GLY A 131 0.17 3.96 -27.48
C GLY A 131 0.36 4.33 -28.96
N THR A 132 -0.46 3.74 -29.83
CA THR A 132 -0.53 4.18 -31.23
C THR A 132 -1.08 5.61 -31.32
N PRO A 133 -0.87 6.33 -32.42
CA PRO A 133 -1.45 7.66 -32.62
C PRO A 133 -2.98 7.68 -32.43
N GLU A 134 -3.66 6.61 -32.85
CA GLU A 134 -5.11 6.45 -32.70
C GLU A 134 -5.52 6.22 -31.24
N GLU A 135 -4.74 5.46 -30.49
CA GLU A 135 -4.95 5.24 -29.04
C GLU A 135 -4.75 6.55 -28.27
N ILE A 136 -3.70 7.31 -28.60
CA ILE A 136 -3.43 8.62 -27.99
C ILE A 136 -4.57 9.59 -28.33
N ALA A 137 -5.00 9.65 -29.59
CA ALA A 137 -6.10 10.51 -30.00
C ALA A 137 -7.44 10.16 -29.33
N ARG A 138 -7.72 8.88 -29.09
CA ARG A 138 -8.89 8.46 -28.31
C ARG A 138 -8.80 8.90 -26.86
N GLU A 139 -7.62 8.79 -26.24
CA GLU A 139 -7.43 9.21 -24.86
C GLU A 139 -7.58 10.74 -24.72
N ILE A 140 -7.04 11.52 -25.64
CA ILE A 140 -7.22 12.98 -25.68
C ILE A 140 -8.73 13.32 -25.75
N ARG A 141 -9.49 12.68 -26.64
CA ARG A 141 -10.94 12.90 -26.71
C ARG A 141 -11.62 12.55 -25.41
N ARG A 142 -11.26 11.41 -24.79
CA ARG A 142 -11.82 10.99 -23.49
C ARG A 142 -11.56 12.03 -22.39
N LEU A 143 -10.39 12.65 -22.37
CA LEU A 143 -10.06 13.71 -21.41
C LEU A 143 -10.90 14.97 -21.67
N GLN A 144 -11.06 15.37 -22.94
CA GLN A 144 -11.88 16.53 -23.34
C GLN A 144 -13.36 16.31 -23.00
N ASP A 145 -13.91 15.13 -23.29
CA ASP A 145 -15.28 14.75 -22.92
C ASP A 145 -15.46 14.79 -21.40
N GLY A 146 -14.48 14.26 -20.66
CA GLY A 146 -14.46 14.32 -19.20
C GLY A 146 -14.46 15.74 -18.65
N GLN A 147 -13.67 16.65 -19.22
CA GLN A 147 -13.66 18.07 -18.86
C GLN A 147 -15.01 18.72 -19.10
N SER A 148 -15.62 18.49 -20.28
CA SER A 148 -16.92 19.01 -20.61
C SER A 148 -18.01 18.57 -19.62
N ILE A 149 -18.03 17.28 -19.25
CA ILE A 149 -18.97 16.76 -18.26
C ILE A 149 -18.77 17.43 -16.89
N LEU A 150 -17.52 17.63 -16.46
CA LEU A 150 -17.24 18.27 -15.17
C LEU A 150 -17.63 19.74 -15.14
N ASP A 151 -17.43 20.46 -16.25
CA ASP A 151 -17.86 21.84 -16.40
C ASP A 151 -19.39 21.97 -16.29
N ASP A 152 -20.15 21.08 -16.95
CA ASP A 152 -21.60 21.02 -16.85
C ASP A 152 -22.09 20.72 -15.45
N LEU A 153 -21.48 19.71 -14.79
CA LEU A 153 -21.80 19.37 -13.40
C LEU A 153 -21.53 20.53 -12.45
N ARG A 154 -20.43 21.26 -12.65
CA ARG A 154 -20.07 22.43 -11.86
C ARG A 154 -21.06 23.58 -12.05
N ALA A 155 -21.51 23.81 -13.27
CA ALA A 155 -22.52 24.83 -13.57
C ALA A 155 -23.85 24.50 -12.90
N GLN A 156 -24.32 23.23 -13.01
CA GLN A 156 -25.55 22.76 -12.37
C GLN A 156 -25.46 22.84 -10.83
N ALA A 157 -24.33 22.44 -10.26
CA ALA A 157 -24.12 22.49 -8.82
C ALA A 157 -24.14 23.92 -8.28
N ARG A 158 -23.56 24.89 -9.01
CA ARG A 158 -23.63 26.32 -8.64
C ARG A 158 -25.06 26.85 -8.66
N THR A 159 -25.84 26.52 -9.67
CA THR A 159 -27.24 26.91 -9.78
C THR A 159 -28.06 26.35 -8.62
N LEU A 160 -27.81 25.08 -8.26
CA LEU A 160 -28.51 24.41 -7.18
C LEU A 160 -28.17 25.04 -5.80
N SER A 161 -26.93 25.47 -5.59
CA SER A 161 -26.45 26.01 -4.30
C SER A 161 -27.24 27.21 -3.79
N ALA A 162 -27.77 28.01 -4.70
CA ALA A 162 -28.51 29.23 -4.38
C ALA A 162 -29.81 28.96 -3.58
N ASN A 163 -30.40 27.76 -3.73
CA ASN A 163 -31.70 27.40 -3.17
C ASN A 163 -31.65 26.35 -2.04
N LEU A 164 -30.46 25.99 -1.56
CA LEU A 164 -30.29 24.92 -0.58
C LEU A 164 -30.18 25.43 0.86
N GLY A 165 -30.69 24.63 1.79
CA GLY A 165 -30.46 24.80 3.23
C GLY A 165 -29.00 24.44 3.64
N PRO A 166 -28.60 24.76 4.90
CA PRO A 166 -27.20 24.58 5.35
C PRO A 166 -26.69 23.13 5.21
N ALA A 167 -27.50 22.13 5.55
CA ALA A 167 -27.09 20.72 5.48
C ALA A 167 -26.87 20.25 4.03
N ASP A 168 -27.73 20.68 3.11
CA ASP A 168 -27.62 20.31 1.71
C ASP A 168 -26.52 21.09 1.01
N ARG A 169 -26.22 22.32 1.45
CA ARG A 169 -25.02 23.05 1.00
C ARG A 169 -23.74 22.30 1.35
N GLN A 170 -23.65 21.75 2.55
CA GLN A 170 -22.49 20.94 2.95
C GLN A 170 -22.30 19.72 2.03
N ARG A 171 -23.39 19.04 1.66
CA ARG A 171 -23.34 17.93 0.69
C ARG A 171 -22.93 18.39 -0.70
N LEU A 172 -23.41 19.54 -1.13
CA LEU A 172 -23.04 20.13 -2.41
C LEU A 172 -21.57 20.56 -2.45
N ASP A 173 -21.03 21.09 -1.36
CA ASP A 173 -19.61 21.43 -1.23
C ASP A 173 -18.71 20.18 -1.36
N LEU A 174 -19.17 19.03 -0.85
CA LEU A 174 -18.50 17.76 -1.07
C LEU A 174 -18.50 17.37 -2.57
N LEU A 175 -19.62 17.55 -3.28
CA LEU A 175 -19.70 17.31 -4.72
C LEU A 175 -18.77 18.26 -5.50
N LEU A 176 -18.80 19.55 -5.19
CA LEU A 176 -17.93 20.55 -5.83
C LEU A 176 -16.44 20.25 -5.61
N THR A 177 -16.09 19.74 -4.42
CA THR A 177 -14.73 19.28 -4.16
C THR A 177 -14.37 18.07 -5.03
N SER A 178 -15.33 17.09 -5.26
CA SER A 178 -15.11 15.96 -6.18
C SER A 178 -14.82 16.40 -7.58
N ILE A 179 -15.60 17.34 -8.05
CA ILE A 179 -15.46 17.89 -9.39
C ILE A 179 -14.06 18.52 -9.53
N ARG A 180 -13.61 19.31 -8.56
CA ARG A 180 -12.26 19.91 -8.56
C ARG A 180 -11.14 18.86 -8.57
N GLU A 181 -11.27 17.81 -7.75
CA GLU A 181 -10.28 16.73 -7.72
C GLU A 181 -10.23 15.97 -9.06
N ALA A 182 -11.40 15.77 -9.70
CA ALA A 182 -11.47 15.14 -11.01
C ALA A 182 -10.89 16.04 -12.11
N GLU A 183 -11.21 17.34 -12.11
CA GLU A 183 -10.62 18.35 -13.02
C GLU A 183 -9.09 18.36 -12.92
N GLN A 184 -8.55 18.34 -11.69
CA GLN A 184 -7.11 18.33 -11.48
C GLN A 184 -6.43 17.06 -12.02
N ARG A 185 -7.09 15.89 -11.90
CA ARG A 185 -6.58 14.65 -12.49
C ARG A 185 -6.58 14.71 -14.01
N LEU A 186 -7.67 15.17 -14.63
CA LEU A 186 -7.73 15.30 -16.08
C LEU A 186 -6.66 16.25 -16.61
N GLN A 187 -6.43 17.39 -15.96
CA GLN A 187 -5.36 18.32 -16.32
C GLN A 187 -3.96 17.69 -16.18
N GLN A 188 -3.74 16.89 -15.16
CA GLN A 188 -2.49 16.17 -14.99
C GLN A 188 -2.30 15.14 -16.12
N ASP A 189 -3.32 14.35 -16.41
CA ASP A 189 -3.28 13.34 -17.46
C ASP A 189 -3.03 14.00 -18.83
N GLU A 190 -3.66 15.14 -19.12
CA GLU A 190 -3.45 15.92 -20.34
C GLU A 190 -2.00 16.43 -20.46
N ALA A 191 -1.43 16.94 -19.37
CA ALA A 191 -0.03 17.41 -19.35
C ALA A 191 0.99 16.31 -19.67
N TRP A 192 0.64 15.05 -19.37
CA TRP A 192 1.52 13.90 -19.56
C TRP A 192 1.26 13.11 -20.85
N ILE A 193 0.08 13.25 -21.49
CA ILE A 193 -0.31 12.39 -22.61
C ILE A 193 0.63 12.53 -23.82
N ASN A 194 1.12 13.75 -24.06
CA ASN A 194 2.05 14.05 -25.15
C ASN A 194 3.52 13.83 -24.80
N ARG A 195 3.84 13.51 -23.53
CA ARG A 195 5.21 13.22 -23.12
C ARG A 195 5.53 11.75 -23.40
N PRO A 196 6.69 11.43 -23.99
CA PRO A 196 7.09 10.04 -24.17
C PRO A 196 7.10 9.29 -22.83
N LYS A 197 6.67 8.04 -22.87
CA LYS A 197 6.83 7.14 -21.72
C LYS A 197 8.29 6.74 -21.57
N PRO A 198 8.79 6.50 -20.33
CA PRO A 198 10.15 6.05 -20.13
C PRO A 198 10.38 4.71 -20.83
N ARG A 199 11.58 4.52 -21.34
CA ARG A 199 11.99 3.26 -21.97
C ARG A 199 12.70 2.39 -20.94
N VAL A 200 12.33 1.13 -20.85
CA VAL A 200 12.97 0.11 -20.02
C VAL A 200 13.48 -1.02 -20.91
N ASN A 201 14.62 -1.59 -20.57
CA ASN A 201 15.22 -2.67 -21.36
C ASN A 201 14.87 -4.04 -20.80
N VAL A 202 13.57 -4.23 -20.53
CA VAL A 202 13.01 -5.52 -20.08
C VAL A 202 11.73 -5.79 -20.86
N PRO A 203 11.43 -7.06 -21.20
CA PRO A 203 10.20 -7.40 -21.89
C PRO A 203 8.98 -7.16 -21.02
N GLN A 204 7.85 -6.89 -21.66
CA GLN A 204 6.57 -6.84 -20.95
C GLN A 204 6.30 -8.22 -20.31
N PRO A 205 5.98 -8.26 -19.01
CA PRO A 205 5.67 -9.50 -18.33
C PRO A 205 4.40 -10.14 -18.92
N THR A 206 4.38 -11.46 -18.98
CA THR A 206 3.17 -12.22 -19.34
C THR A 206 2.18 -12.18 -18.19
N GLN A 207 0.89 -12.20 -18.49
CA GLN A 207 -0.14 -12.28 -17.46
C GLN A 207 -0.12 -13.67 -16.81
N ILE A 208 0.03 -13.70 -15.49
CA ILE A 208 -0.02 -14.92 -14.68
C ILE A 208 -1.45 -15.09 -14.16
N VAL A 209 -2.16 -16.11 -14.63
CA VAL A 209 -3.58 -16.38 -14.28
C VAL A 209 -3.79 -17.74 -13.61
N GLY A 210 -2.78 -18.59 -13.53
CA GLY A 210 -2.90 -19.93 -12.95
C GLY A 210 -3.01 -19.93 -11.42
N PRO A 211 -3.79 -20.87 -10.85
CA PRO A 211 -3.78 -21.09 -9.40
C PRO A 211 -2.39 -21.53 -8.93
N GLY A 212 -2.07 -21.22 -7.68
CA GLY A 212 -0.80 -21.59 -7.07
C GLY A 212 0.41 -20.71 -7.44
N GLN A 213 0.26 -19.79 -8.38
CA GLN A 213 1.36 -18.91 -8.84
C GLN A 213 1.45 -17.58 -8.07
N LEU A 214 1.02 -17.56 -6.82
CA LEU A 214 1.02 -16.33 -6.01
C LEU A 214 2.42 -15.73 -5.83
N LEU A 215 3.46 -16.54 -5.71
CA LEU A 215 4.84 -16.06 -5.55
C LEU A 215 5.39 -15.43 -6.84
N GLU A 216 5.08 -16.02 -7.99
CA GLU A 216 5.43 -15.48 -9.30
C GLU A 216 4.71 -14.15 -9.54
N ARG A 217 3.43 -14.06 -9.19
CA ARG A 217 2.67 -12.80 -9.24
C ARG A 217 3.29 -11.74 -8.32
N SER A 218 3.66 -12.12 -7.09
CA SER A 218 4.32 -11.19 -6.15
C SER A 218 5.66 -10.70 -6.70
N ARG A 219 6.48 -11.57 -7.31
CA ARG A 219 7.74 -11.18 -7.95
C ARG A 219 7.50 -10.24 -9.13
N GLN A 220 6.52 -10.51 -9.98
CA GLN A 220 6.16 -9.61 -11.08
C GLN A 220 5.70 -8.23 -10.57
N TRP A 221 4.93 -8.18 -9.48
CA TRP A 221 4.56 -6.93 -8.85
C TRP A 221 5.78 -6.15 -8.38
N TYR A 222 6.70 -6.80 -7.67
CA TYR A 222 7.94 -6.17 -7.22
C TYR A 222 8.79 -5.65 -8.37
N ASP A 223 8.84 -6.37 -9.48
CA ASP A 223 9.58 -5.94 -10.68
C ASP A 223 8.97 -4.68 -11.29
N VAL A 224 7.66 -4.63 -11.45
CA VAL A 224 6.96 -3.47 -12.00
C VAL A 224 7.02 -2.28 -11.05
N VAL A 225 6.87 -2.50 -9.74
CA VAL A 225 7.03 -1.46 -8.71
C VAL A 225 8.45 -0.87 -8.75
N HIS A 226 9.47 -1.72 -8.80
CA HIS A 226 10.86 -1.27 -8.92
C HIS A 226 11.08 -0.39 -10.16
N LEU A 227 10.62 -0.83 -11.33
CA LEU A 227 10.74 -0.06 -12.59
C LEU A 227 9.99 1.26 -12.53
N ALA A 228 8.79 1.29 -11.92
CA ALA A 228 8.00 2.51 -11.77
C ALA A 228 8.72 3.56 -10.90
N LEU A 229 9.40 3.12 -9.84
CA LEU A 229 10.21 3.97 -8.97
C LEU A 229 11.50 4.41 -9.66
N GLN A 230 12.21 3.49 -10.31
CA GLN A 230 13.47 3.76 -11.00
C GLN A 230 13.30 4.79 -12.13
N THR A 231 12.14 4.82 -12.77
CA THR A 231 11.83 5.76 -13.87
C THR A 231 11.10 7.02 -13.41
N ASP A 232 10.93 7.20 -12.10
CA ASP A 232 10.14 8.27 -11.48
C ASP A 232 8.74 8.43 -12.11
N SER A 233 8.16 7.30 -12.55
CA SER A 233 6.81 7.29 -13.11
C SER A 233 5.74 7.56 -12.05
N THR A 234 6.02 7.19 -10.81
CA THR A 234 5.27 7.53 -9.60
C THR A 234 6.17 7.46 -8.39
N ARG A 235 5.82 8.20 -7.33
CA ARG A 235 6.51 8.16 -6.02
C ARG A 235 5.64 7.54 -4.92
N VAL A 236 4.41 7.14 -5.25
CA VAL A 236 3.45 6.62 -4.28
C VAL A 236 2.80 5.35 -4.82
N ILE A 237 2.99 4.24 -4.11
CA ILE A 237 2.47 2.94 -4.51
C ILE A 237 1.82 2.25 -3.32
N SER A 238 0.61 1.72 -3.53
CA SER A 238 -0.07 0.79 -2.64
C SER A 238 -0.22 -0.55 -3.35
N LEU A 239 0.29 -1.62 -2.78
CA LEU A 239 0.29 -2.97 -3.33
C LEU A 239 -0.42 -3.92 -2.38
N SER A 240 -1.45 -4.60 -2.88
CA SER A 240 -2.08 -5.74 -2.21
C SER A 240 -1.56 -7.04 -2.80
N LEU A 241 -0.97 -7.88 -1.97
CA LEU A 241 -0.53 -9.21 -2.37
C LEU A 241 -1.68 -10.21 -2.33
N ASP A 242 -1.67 -11.18 -3.24
CA ASP A 242 -2.58 -12.32 -3.21
C ASP A 242 -2.19 -13.31 -2.12
N SER A 243 -3.18 -14.07 -1.59
CA SER A 243 -2.88 -14.93 -0.45
C SER A 243 -3.78 -16.15 -0.26
N GLN A 244 -4.83 -16.35 -1.02
CA GLN A 244 -5.80 -17.41 -0.68
C GLN A 244 -5.45 -18.78 -1.25
N GLU A 245 -4.65 -18.83 -2.29
CA GLU A 245 -4.35 -20.05 -3.03
C GLU A 245 -3.28 -20.90 -2.33
N ARG A 246 -3.21 -22.18 -2.71
CA ARG A 246 -2.09 -23.04 -2.37
C ARG A 246 -0.91 -22.69 -3.29
N PRO A 247 0.21 -22.18 -2.76
CA PRO A 247 1.39 -21.92 -3.60
C PRO A 247 2.07 -23.22 -4.02
N ILE A 248 2.78 -23.16 -5.13
CA ILE A 248 3.62 -24.28 -5.60
C ILE A 248 4.96 -24.19 -4.84
N ILE A 249 5.00 -24.85 -3.70
CA ILE A 249 6.19 -24.96 -2.82
C ILE A 249 6.30 -26.44 -2.39
N ASP A 250 7.47 -27.03 -2.52
CA ASP A 250 7.71 -28.40 -2.06
C ASP A 250 7.40 -28.53 -0.56
N GLY A 251 6.63 -29.54 -0.19
CA GLY A 251 6.19 -29.78 1.17
C GLY A 251 4.95 -28.98 1.60
N VAL A 252 4.43 -28.06 0.79
CA VAL A 252 3.18 -27.33 1.05
C VAL A 252 2.03 -28.01 0.33
N THR A 253 1.08 -28.52 1.11
CA THR A 253 -0.13 -29.18 0.62
C THR A 253 -1.41 -28.40 0.88
N LEU A 254 -1.35 -27.40 1.76
CA LEU A 254 -2.47 -26.57 2.17
C LEU A 254 -2.52 -25.25 1.37
N GLY A 255 -3.71 -24.71 1.18
CA GLY A 255 -3.89 -23.32 0.78
C GLY A 255 -3.36 -22.37 1.86
N HIS A 256 -2.94 -21.19 1.47
CA HIS A 256 -2.40 -20.21 2.43
C HIS A 256 -3.45 -19.88 3.51
N HIS A 257 -4.72 -19.72 3.13
CA HIS A 257 -5.81 -19.49 4.09
C HIS A 257 -5.94 -20.63 5.09
N ASP A 258 -5.94 -21.91 4.64
CA ASP A 258 -6.07 -23.06 5.53
C ASP A 258 -4.88 -23.22 6.46
N ALA A 259 -3.67 -22.92 5.99
CA ALA A 259 -2.46 -22.91 6.80
C ALA A 259 -2.48 -21.78 7.84
N SER A 260 -3.00 -20.60 7.48
CA SER A 260 -3.11 -19.45 8.39
C SER A 260 -4.10 -19.70 9.55
N HIS A 261 -5.12 -20.52 9.33
CA HIS A 261 -6.03 -21.01 10.37
C HIS A 261 -5.51 -22.28 11.05
N HIS A 262 -4.28 -22.20 11.56
CA HIS A 262 -3.52 -23.35 12.07
C HIS A 262 -4.06 -23.97 13.36
N GLY A 263 -4.85 -23.27 14.19
CA GLY A 263 -5.39 -23.82 15.44
C GLY A 263 -4.34 -24.38 16.40
N GLN A 264 -3.09 -23.87 16.35
CA GLN A 264 -1.90 -24.35 17.05
C GLN A 264 -1.38 -25.74 16.57
N ASP A 265 -1.85 -26.24 15.45
CA ASP A 265 -1.30 -27.43 14.80
C ASP A 265 0.11 -27.14 14.24
N GLY A 266 1.10 -27.89 14.71
CA GLY A 266 2.51 -27.67 14.32
C GLY A 266 2.77 -27.91 12.83
N THR A 267 2.05 -28.84 12.18
CA THR A 267 2.18 -29.13 10.75
C THR A 267 1.64 -27.98 9.91
N LYS A 268 0.51 -27.42 10.32
CA LYS A 268 -0.06 -26.23 9.65
C LYS A 268 0.84 -25.01 9.84
N ILE A 269 1.38 -24.79 11.06
CA ILE A 269 2.31 -23.70 11.34
C ILE A 269 3.57 -23.83 10.48
N GLU A 270 4.11 -25.04 10.31
CA GLU A 270 5.28 -25.23 9.46
C GLU A 270 4.98 -24.94 7.98
N GLN A 271 3.85 -25.39 7.44
CA GLN A 271 3.46 -25.06 6.07
C GLN A 271 3.19 -23.56 5.89
N LEU A 272 2.55 -22.91 6.87
CA LEU A 272 2.40 -21.47 6.88
C LEU A 272 3.76 -20.76 6.86
N ALA A 273 4.69 -21.21 7.69
CA ALA A 273 6.03 -20.64 7.73
C ALA A 273 6.77 -20.80 6.40
N MET A 274 6.65 -21.94 5.71
CA MET A 274 7.24 -22.14 4.39
C MET A 274 6.69 -21.16 3.36
N ILE A 275 5.39 -20.89 3.40
CA ILE A 275 4.72 -19.89 2.54
C ILE A 275 5.25 -18.49 2.84
N GLU A 276 5.24 -18.10 4.11
CA GLU A 276 5.68 -16.76 4.57
C GLU A 276 7.16 -16.52 4.32
N GLU A 277 8.00 -17.52 4.48
CA GLU A 277 9.43 -17.44 4.10
C GLU A 277 9.61 -17.21 2.60
N ALA A 278 8.83 -17.90 1.75
CA ALA A 278 8.91 -17.71 0.31
C ALA A 278 8.47 -16.30 -0.12
N GLU A 279 7.43 -15.76 0.51
CA GLU A 279 6.99 -14.37 0.31
C GLU A 279 8.04 -13.38 0.80
N LEU A 280 8.65 -13.62 1.97
CA LEU A 280 9.71 -12.76 2.50
C LEU A 280 10.99 -12.83 1.66
N ARG A 281 11.32 -13.97 1.05
CA ARG A 281 12.42 -14.07 0.07
C ARG A 281 12.14 -13.25 -1.18
N ALA A 282 10.89 -13.26 -1.68
CA ALA A 282 10.49 -12.40 -2.79
C ALA A 282 10.58 -10.91 -2.42
N PHE A 283 10.13 -10.55 -1.22
CA PHE A 283 10.26 -9.20 -0.68
C PHE A 283 11.72 -8.77 -0.49
N ASN A 284 12.58 -9.66 0.04
CA ASN A 284 14.03 -9.42 0.14
C ASN A 284 14.66 -9.16 -1.24
N GLY A 285 14.24 -9.91 -2.26
CA GLY A 285 14.65 -9.66 -3.65
C GLY A 285 14.25 -8.27 -4.15
N PHE A 286 13.09 -7.76 -3.77
CA PHE A 286 12.66 -6.40 -4.06
C PHE A 286 13.54 -5.36 -3.36
N LEU A 287 13.84 -5.53 -2.07
CA LEU A 287 14.74 -4.65 -1.34
C LEU A 287 16.16 -4.64 -1.95
N ASN A 288 16.66 -5.81 -2.41
CA ASN A 288 17.93 -5.88 -3.13
C ASN A 288 17.92 -5.02 -4.39
N LYS A 289 16.87 -5.10 -5.22
CA LYS A 289 16.74 -4.26 -6.43
C LYS A 289 16.75 -2.77 -6.10
N LEU A 290 16.06 -2.35 -5.03
CA LEU A 290 16.09 -0.97 -4.57
C LEU A 290 17.50 -0.56 -4.09
N LYS A 291 18.22 -1.45 -3.39
CA LYS A 291 19.58 -1.21 -2.90
C LYS A 291 20.61 -1.15 -4.03
N GLU A 292 20.44 -1.93 -5.09
CA GLU A 292 21.30 -1.96 -6.28
C GLU A 292 21.05 -0.78 -7.21
N SER A 293 19.85 -0.22 -7.23
CA SER A 293 19.49 0.93 -8.06
C SER A 293 19.97 2.23 -7.43
N ARG A 294 20.79 2.99 -8.16
CA ARG A 294 21.39 4.25 -7.69
C ARG A 294 20.75 5.48 -8.31
N GLU A 295 20.65 6.52 -7.51
CA GLU A 295 20.28 7.85 -7.91
C GLU A 295 21.30 8.83 -7.30
N GLY A 296 22.29 9.25 -8.12
CA GLY A 296 23.45 9.97 -7.61
C GLY A 296 24.29 9.11 -6.65
N ASN A 297 24.50 9.61 -5.44
CA ASN A 297 25.29 8.93 -4.40
C ASN A 297 24.46 7.99 -3.51
N GLU A 298 23.14 8.03 -3.62
CA GLU A 298 22.22 7.23 -2.81
C GLU A 298 21.64 6.07 -3.60
N THR A 299 21.11 5.08 -2.90
CA THR A 299 20.33 4.01 -3.52
C THR A 299 18.83 4.36 -3.49
N LEU A 300 18.03 3.70 -4.33
CA LEU A 300 16.58 3.86 -4.22
C LEU A 300 16.08 3.41 -2.83
N LEU A 301 16.73 2.44 -2.18
CA LEU A 301 16.34 2.02 -0.85
C LEU A 301 16.57 3.14 0.20
N ASP A 302 17.61 3.95 0.05
CA ASP A 302 17.83 5.08 0.95
C ASP A 302 16.71 6.13 0.84
N ARG A 303 16.10 6.29 -0.34
CA ARG A 303 15.05 7.29 -0.62
C ARG A 303 13.63 6.77 -0.51
N VAL A 304 13.41 5.49 -0.78
CA VAL A 304 12.08 4.88 -0.83
C VAL A 304 11.77 4.19 0.48
N MET A 305 10.81 4.72 1.24
CA MET A 305 10.25 4.00 2.38
C MET A 305 9.32 2.89 1.90
N VAL A 306 9.53 1.69 2.41
CA VAL A 306 8.73 0.49 2.11
C VAL A 306 8.14 -0.04 3.41
N MET A 307 6.82 -0.01 3.54
CA MET A 307 6.11 -0.63 4.64
C MET A 307 5.49 -1.95 4.18
N TYR A 308 5.77 -3.03 4.91
CA TYR A 308 5.20 -4.36 4.71
C TYR A 308 4.41 -4.74 5.97
N THR A 309 3.11 -5.03 5.82
CA THR A 309 2.22 -5.25 6.96
C THR A 309 1.02 -6.13 6.60
N SER A 310 0.22 -6.49 7.59
CA SER A 310 -1.03 -7.21 7.43
C SER A 310 -2.15 -6.62 8.29
N ASN A 311 -3.39 -6.90 7.91
CA ASN A 311 -4.59 -6.53 8.64
C ASN A 311 -4.86 -7.42 9.88
N LEU A 312 -4.15 -8.54 10.00
CA LEU A 312 -4.21 -9.49 11.11
C LEU A 312 -2.81 -9.77 11.65
N SER A 313 -2.69 -10.05 12.93
CA SER A 313 -1.47 -10.60 13.52
C SER A 313 -1.50 -12.14 13.49
N ASN A 314 -2.66 -12.72 13.78
CA ASN A 314 -2.89 -14.15 13.79
C ASN A 314 -4.26 -14.45 13.19
N ALA A 315 -4.29 -14.99 11.96
CA ALA A 315 -5.51 -15.32 11.27
C ALA A 315 -6.31 -16.41 11.98
N SER A 316 -5.64 -17.38 12.62
CA SER A 316 -6.31 -18.47 13.36
C SER A 316 -7.17 -17.96 14.51
N ALA A 317 -6.76 -16.88 15.15
CA ALA A 317 -7.52 -16.21 16.22
C ALA A 317 -8.30 -14.99 15.72
N HIS A 318 -8.20 -14.63 14.43
CA HIS A 318 -8.70 -13.37 13.88
C HIS A 318 -8.20 -12.13 14.67
N SER A 319 -7.00 -12.24 15.25
CA SER A 319 -6.43 -11.19 16.09
C SER A 319 -5.99 -10.00 15.25
N VAL A 320 -6.36 -8.81 15.71
CA VAL A 320 -6.00 -7.51 15.11
C VAL A 320 -5.02 -6.72 15.98
N ASP A 321 -4.61 -7.29 17.09
CA ASP A 321 -3.63 -6.71 18.00
C ASP A 321 -2.22 -7.11 17.60
N ASN A 322 -1.25 -6.24 17.90
CA ASN A 322 0.18 -6.52 17.67
C ASN A 322 0.45 -6.94 16.21
N LEU A 323 0.03 -6.08 15.26
CA LEU A 323 0.15 -6.35 13.83
C LEU A 323 1.60 -6.54 13.38
N PRO A 324 1.87 -7.41 12.40
CA PRO A 324 3.20 -7.54 11.80
C PRO A 324 3.50 -6.29 10.97
N ILE A 325 4.46 -5.48 11.39
CA ILE A 325 4.85 -4.25 10.72
C ILE A 325 6.35 -4.25 10.52
N LEU A 326 6.77 -4.12 9.27
CA LEU A 326 8.15 -3.92 8.87
C LEU A 326 8.23 -2.65 8.04
N LEU A 327 9.10 -1.72 8.44
CA LEU A 327 9.43 -0.51 7.68
C LEU A 327 10.88 -0.61 7.22
N ALA A 328 11.13 -0.45 5.92
CA ALA A 328 12.49 -0.48 5.35
C ALA A 328 12.78 0.78 4.54
N GLY A 329 14.03 1.18 4.48
CA GLY A 329 14.56 2.26 3.66
C GLY A 329 14.03 3.65 4.04
N GLY A 330 13.97 4.57 3.08
CA GLY A 330 13.34 5.88 3.20
C GLY A 330 14.06 6.88 4.11
N GLY A 331 15.37 6.68 4.37
CA GLY A 331 16.17 7.59 5.18
C GLY A 331 15.83 7.61 6.67
N PHE A 332 15.09 6.62 7.16
CA PHE A 332 14.80 6.47 8.59
C PHE A 332 16.03 5.99 9.37
N ARG A 333 16.08 6.37 10.63
CA ARG A 333 17.07 5.86 11.57
C ARG A 333 16.64 4.48 12.10
N HIS A 334 16.77 3.46 11.27
CA HIS A 334 16.33 2.11 11.59
C HIS A 334 16.95 1.54 12.86
N GLN A 335 16.15 0.80 13.64
CA GLN A 335 16.51 0.24 14.95
C GLN A 335 16.48 -1.29 14.97
N GLY A 336 16.24 -1.99 13.86
CA GLY A 336 16.07 -3.43 13.83
C GLY A 336 14.74 -3.88 14.45
N HIS A 337 14.57 -3.79 15.76
CA HIS A 337 13.30 -4.07 16.43
C HIS A 337 12.95 -3.00 17.45
N VAL A 338 11.74 -2.44 17.31
CA VAL A 338 11.11 -1.53 18.27
C VAL A 338 9.88 -2.21 18.84
N ALA A 339 9.84 -2.36 20.16
CA ALA A 339 8.73 -2.99 20.88
C ALA A 339 7.95 -1.97 21.71
N PHE A 340 6.65 -2.00 21.56
CA PHE A 340 5.70 -1.29 22.42
C PHE A 340 4.94 -2.28 23.29
N ASP A 341 4.09 -1.76 24.19
CA ASP A 341 3.25 -2.58 25.04
C ASP A 341 2.29 -3.43 24.21
N ARG A 342 2.43 -4.76 24.27
CA ARG A 342 1.60 -5.72 23.55
C ARG A 342 0.20 -5.88 24.12
N ARG A 343 -0.07 -5.38 25.35
CA ARG A 343 -1.41 -5.38 25.97
C ARG A 343 -2.16 -4.07 25.71
N ASN A 344 -1.41 -2.98 25.55
CA ASN A 344 -1.95 -1.66 25.25
C ASN A 344 -1.25 -1.10 24.00
N ASN A 345 -1.58 -1.67 22.86
CA ASN A 345 -0.90 -1.37 21.60
C ASN A 345 -0.93 0.13 21.26
N ARG A 346 0.16 0.66 20.73
CA ARG A 346 0.16 1.97 20.11
C ARG A 346 -0.65 1.96 18.81
N PRO A 347 -1.37 3.05 18.49
CA PRO A 347 -2.02 3.18 17.19
C PRO A 347 -1.00 3.05 16.04
N MET A 348 -1.27 2.18 15.07
CA MET A 348 -0.44 2.06 13.86
C MET A 348 -0.39 3.39 13.09
N SER A 349 -1.43 4.20 13.18
CA SER A 349 -1.49 5.56 12.61
C SER A 349 -0.40 6.51 13.15
N ASN A 350 0.22 6.21 14.30
CA ASN A 350 1.37 6.96 14.80
C ASN A 350 2.60 6.76 13.88
N LEU A 351 2.76 5.57 13.31
CA LEU A 351 3.79 5.30 12.30
C LEU A 351 3.43 6.00 10.98
N PHE A 352 2.17 6.00 10.58
CA PHE A 352 1.71 6.75 9.39
C PHE A 352 2.03 8.25 9.50
N LEU A 353 1.76 8.82 10.67
CA LEU A 353 2.09 10.23 10.93
C LEU A 353 3.61 10.48 10.83
N ARG A 354 4.44 9.57 11.36
CA ARG A 354 5.90 9.63 11.21
C ARG A 354 6.34 9.53 9.74
N MET A 355 5.69 8.65 8.95
CA MET A 355 5.97 8.51 7.52
C MET A 355 5.59 9.78 6.73
N LEU A 356 4.49 10.44 7.06
CA LEU A 356 4.13 11.75 6.50
C LEU A 356 5.20 12.80 6.79
N HIS A 357 5.64 12.90 8.05
CA HIS A 357 6.70 13.84 8.45
C HIS A 357 8.01 13.55 7.70
N GLN A 358 8.37 12.27 7.49
CA GLN A 358 9.56 11.88 6.73
C GLN A 358 9.49 12.33 5.26
N MET A 359 8.29 12.47 4.71
CA MET A 359 8.07 13.01 3.36
C MET A 359 7.93 14.54 3.32
N GLY A 360 8.17 15.23 4.43
CA GLY A 360 8.03 16.69 4.54
C GLY A 360 6.57 17.17 4.58
N ILE A 361 5.62 16.26 4.83
CA ILE A 361 4.21 16.61 4.96
C ILE A 361 3.92 16.88 6.42
N GLU A 362 3.79 18.17 6.76
CA GLU A 362 3.44 18.61 8.11
C GLU A 362 1.96 18.31 8.39
N SER A 363 1.70 17.30 9.19
CA SER A 363 0.37 16.96 9.69
C SER A 363 0.44 16.81 11.21
N ARG A 364 -0.61 17.28 11.90
CA ARG A 364 -0.72 17.12 13.35
C ARG A 364 -1.27 15.75 13.73
N THR A 365 -2.09 15.17 12.88
CA THR A 365 -2.75 13.89 13.11
C THR A 365 -2.97 13.17 11.79
N PHE A 366 -3.07 11.83 11.83
CA PHE A 366 -3.54 11.01 10.72
C PHE A 366 -4.33 9.83 11.28
N GLY A 367 -5.55 9.57 10.76
CA GLY A 367 -6.43 8.53 11.27
C GLY A 367 -6.62 8.65 12.79
N THR A 368 -6.40 7.57 13.51
CA THR A 368 -6.50 7.49 14.98
C THR A 368 -5.17 7.77 15.70
N SER A 369 -4.23 8.48 15.08
CA SER A 369 -2.94 8.78 15.69
C SER A 369 -3.06 9.63 16.97
N THR A 370 -2.21 9.34 17.93
CA THR A 370 -2.07 10.10 19.21
C THR A 370 -0.75 10.87 19.28
N GLY A 371 0.07 10.78 18.24
CA GLY A 371 1.39 11.40 18.09
C GLY A 371 2.23 10.58 17.10
N ALA A 372 3.32 11.13 16.60
CA ALA A 372 4.23 10.39 15.73
C ALA A 372 5.13 9.43 16.52
N VAL A 373 5.56 8.34 15.88
CA VAL A 373 6.63 7.46 16.38
C VAL A 373 7.94 8.23 16.34
N SER A 374 8.70 8.25 17.43
CA SER A 374 9.97 8.95 17.55
C SER A 374 11.19 8.02 17.48
N GLU A 375 10.97 6.73 17.50
CA GLU A 375 11.98 5.68 17.63
C GLU A 375 12.74 5.39 16.30
N VAL A 376 12.26 5.93 15.16
CA VAL A 376 12.87 5.75 13.83
C VAL A 376 13.06 7.07 13.07
#